data_1c76d9357978810f7b47ee329474cd2c
#
_entry.id   1c76d9357978810f7b47ee329474cd2c
#
_cell.length_a   1.000
_cell.length_b   1.000
_cell.length_c   1.000
_cell.angle_alpha   90.00
_cell.angle_beta   90.00
_cell.angle_gamma   90.00
#
_symmetry.space_group_name_H-M   'P 1'
#
loop_
_entity.id
_entity.type
_entity.pdbx_description
1 polymer ?
#
loop_
_entity_poly.entity_id
_entity_poly.type
_entity_poly.pdbx_seq_one_letter_code
_entity_poly.pdbx_strand_id
1 'polypeptide(L)'
;STYTDKLPEMVDPKTGRVHTTYSQAVAITGRLASSDPNLQNIPVRTPEGRRIREAFIAPPGHQMMSADYSQIELRIMAHISQDAGLLKAFADGEDVHRATASEVFGVPIAEVNSEQRRYAKVINFGLIYGMSAFGLAANLGIERGAAQAYIDRYFARYPGVAAYMERTRAQAREQGYVETVFGRRLWLPEIGSSNMGRRQMAERAAINAPMQGTAADLIKLAMIDVHAWLRRENLGARLVMQVHDELVLE
;
A
#
# COMPACT_ATOMS: atom_id res chain seq x y z
N SER A 1 -6.27 24.84 9.18
CA SER A 1 -6.00 23.63 8.37
C SER A 1 -7.20 22.69 8.38
N THR A 2 -7.18 21.65 7.56
CA THR A 2 -8.30 20.69 7.48
C THR A 2 -8.58 20.00 8.83
N TYR A 3 -7.52 19.63 9.55
CA TYR A 3 -7.68 18.85 10.78
C TYR A 3 -7.69 19.68 12.06
N THR A 4 -7.21 20.91 12.05
CA THR A 4 -7.19 21.78 13.24
C THR A 4 -8.38 22.73 13.29
N ASP A 5 -8.81 23.25 12.15
CA ASP A 5 -9.81 24.29 12.09
C ASP A 5 -11.18 23.74 11.64
N LYS A 6 -11.19 23.01 10.52
CA LYS A 6 -12.45 22.52 9.93
C LYS A 6 -13.00 21.25 10.60
N LEU A 7 -12.13 20.33 11.03
CA LEU A 7 -12.59 19.06 11.60
C LEU A 7 -13.49 19.23 12.85
N PRO A 8 -13.19 20.13 13.81
CA PRO A 8 -14.06 20.37 14.95
C PRO A 8 -15.47 20.87 14.56
N GLU A 9 -15.58 21.61 13.45
CA GLU A 9 -16.87 22.10 12.93
C GLU A 9 -17.72 20.99 12.30
N MET A 10 -17.12 19.83 11.99
CA MET A 10 -17.77 18.67 11.39
C MET A 10 -18.28 17.65 12.43
N VAL A 11 -18.16 17.94 13.70
CA VAL A 11 -18.73 17.10 14.76
C VAL A 11 -20.25 17.18 14.70
N ASP A 12 -20.91 16.03 14.50
CA ASP A 12 -22.36 15.94 14.53
C ASP A 12 -22.86 16.21 15.97
N PRO A 13 -23.67 17.25 16.19
CA PRO A 13 -24.16 17.62 17.53
C PRO A 13 -25.05 16.55 18.17
N LYS A 14 -25.66 15.66 17.40
CA LYS A 14 -26.50 14.56 17.91
C LYS A 14 -25.67 13.38 18.42
N THR A 15 -24.58 13.08 17.77
CA THR A 15 -23.73 11.92 18.09
C THR A 15 -22.48 12.30 18.87
N GLY A 16 -22.06 13.58 18.82
CA GLY A 16 -20.78 14.05 19.35
C GLY A 16 -19.57 13.49 18.58
N ARG A 17 -19.79 12.98 17.37
CA ARG A 17 -18.78 12.26 16.57
C ARG A 17 -18.60 12.89 15.20
N VAL A 18 -17.44 12.65 14.61
CA VAL A 18 -17.16 12.97 13.20
C VAL A 18 -17.52 11.75 12.35
N HIS A 19 -18.28 11.97 11.29
CA HIS A 19 -18.68 10.94 10.34
C HIS A 19 -18.12 11.27 8.96
N THR A 20 -17.38 10.31 8.37
CA THR A 20 -16.92 10.42 6.99
C THR A 20 -17.89 9.74 6.04
N THR A 21 -17.79 10.09 4.76
CA THR A 21 -18.46 9.38 3.66
C THR A 21 -17.46 8.52 2.93
N TYR A 22 -17.74 7.22 2.79
CA TYR A 22 -16.94 6.31 1.97
C TYR A 22 -17.53 6.12 0.58
N SER A 23 -16.70 6.29 -0.46
CA SER A 23 -17.03 5.96 -1.84
C SER A 23 -16.25 4.72 -2.30
N GLN A 24 -16.94 3.80 -3.00
CA GLN A 24 -16.35 2.60 -3.58
C GLN A 24 -15.90 2.78 -5.04
N ALA A 25 -16.34 3.83 -5.72
CA ALA A 25 -16.21 4.00 -7.16
C ALA A 25 -15.18 5.07 -7.59
N VAL A 26 -14.45 5.67 -6.65
CA VAL A 26 -13.51 6.77 -6.95
C VAL A 26 -12.14 6.24 -7.36
N ALA A 27 -11.60 5.28 -6.63
CA ALA A 27 -10.28 4.74 -6.91
C ALA A 27 -10.35 3.61 -7.93
N ILE A 28 -9.58 3.71 -9.03
CA ILE A 28 -9.49 2.68 -10.08
C ILE A 28 -9.11 1.32 -9.49
N THR A 29 -8.27 1.29 -8.47
CA THR A 29 -7.83 0.07 -7.79
C THR A 29 -8.92 -0.59 -6.94
N GLY A 30 -10.08 0.09 -6.75
CA GLY A 30 -11.15 -0.38 -5.88
C GLY A 30 -10.94 -0.10 -4.39
N ARG A 31 -9.88 0.63 -4.01
CA ARG A 31 -9.75 1.15 -2.65
C ARG A 31 -10.92 2.07 -2.31
N LEU A 32 -11.34 2.06 -1.05
CA LEU A 32 -12.31 3.03 -0.54
C LEU A 32 -11.69 4.42 -0.52
N ALA A 33 -12.47 5.43 -0.85
CA ALA A 33 -12.11 6.83 -0.71
C ALA A 33 -12.98 7.47 0.37
N SER A 34 -12.33 8.13 1.33
CA SER A 34 -12.99 8.85 2.42
C SER A 34 -13.07 10.34 2.09
N SER A 35 -14.23 10.95 2.26
CA SER A 35 -14.47 12.38 2.04
C SER A 35 -15.40 12.96 3.09
N ASP A 36 -15.33 14.25 3.27
CA ASP A 36 -16.22 15.09 4.08
C ASP A 36 -16.41 14.62 5.54
N PRO A 37 -15.31 14.50 6.31
CA PRO A 37 -13.92 14.77 6.04
C PRO A 37 -13.16 13.53 5.53
N ASN A 38 -11.99 13.74 4.87
CA ASN A 38 -11.10 12.63 4.55
C ASN A 38 -10.34 12.18 5.80
N LEU A 39 -10.76 11.09 6.41
CA LEU A 39 -10.13 10.51 7.61
C LEU A 39 -9.03 9.48 7.27
N GLN A 40 -8.80 9.16 5.99
CA GLN A 40 -7.72 8.26 5.57
C GLN A 40 -6.35 8.98 5.46
N ASN A 41 -6.33 10.31 5.52
CA ASN A 41 -5.12 11.12 5.37
C ASN A 41 -4.75 11.89 6.64
N ILE A 42 -5.18 11.44 7.81
CA ILE A 42 -4.77 12.04 9.08
C ILE A 42 -3.23 11.99 9.18
N PRO A 43 -2.53 13.11 9.39
CA PRO A 43 -1.08 13.15 9.38
C PRO A 43 -0.47 12.26 10.47
N VAL A 44 0.61 11.53 10.12
CA VAL A 44 1.31 10.64 11.07
C VAL A 44 2.82 10.84 11.09
N ARG A 45 3.36 11.60 10.11
CA ARG A 45 4.81 11.70 9.92
C ARG A 45 5.48 12.71 10.86
N THR A 46 4.77 13.79 11.20
CA THR A 46 5.29 14.84 12.08
C THR A 46 4.77 14.70 13.50
N PRO A 47 5.46 15.26 14.52
CA PRO A 47 4.96 15.31 15.90
C PRO A 47 3.57 15.96 15.99
N GLU A 48 3.36 17.07 15.28
CA GLU A 48 2.08 17.80 15.24
C GLU A 48 0.98 16.92 14.63
N GLY A 49 1.31 16.20 13.54
CA GLY A 49 0.38 15.27 12.90
C GLY A 49 -0.04 14.14 13.84
N ARG A 50 0.90 13.60 14.61
CA ARG A 50 0.57 12.56 15.62
C ARG A 50 -0.35 13.10 16.72
N ARG A 51 -0.17 14.33 17.17
CA ARG A 51 -1.07 14.98 18.13
C ARG A 51 -2.50 15.13 17.60
N ILE A 52 -2.68 15.32 16.29
CA ILE A 52 -4.01 15.32 15.69
C ILE A 52 -4.68 13.95 15.88
N ARG A 53 -3.94 12.86 15.72
CA ARG A 53 -4.50 11.50 15.96
C ARG A 53 -4.93 11.27 17.41
N GLU A 54 -4.23 11.84 18.37
CA GLU A 54 -4.56 11.75 19.80
C GLU A 54 -5.93 12.40 20.14
N ALA A 55 -6.43 13.29 19.27
CA ALA A 55 -7.75 13.88 19.42
C ALA A 55 -8.89 12.94 19.05
N PHE A 56 -8.60 11.83 18.37
CA PHE A 56 -9.59 10.78 18.08
C PHE A 56 -9.61 9.77 19.23
N ILE A 57 -10.63 9.87 20.05
CA ILE A 57 -10.76 9.08 21.28
C ILE A 57 -11.97 8.15 21.18
N ALA A 58 -11.90 7.03 21.89
CA ALA A 58 -13.05 6.16 22.08
C ALA A 58 -14.02 6.74 23.14
N PRO A 59 -15.30 6.35 23.11
CA PRO A 59 -16.24 6.68 24.18
C PRO A 59 -15.77 6.15 25.55
N PRO A 60 -16.28 6.70 26.66
CA PRO A 60 -15.99 6.17 27.98
C PRO A 60 -16.24 4.65 28.09
N GLY A 61 -15.27 3.93 28.65
CA GLY A 61 -15.32 2.47 28.79
C GLY A 61 -14.90 1.68 27.54
N HIS A 62 -14.50 2.35 26.47
CA HIS A 62 -13.99 1.75 25.24
C HIS A 62 -12.53 2.15 24.98
N GLN A 63 -11.89 1.43 24.09
CA GLN A 63 -10.55 1.73 23.59
C GLN A 63 -10.53 1.67 22.06
N MET A 64 -9.69 2.50 21.45
CA MET A 64 -9.42 2.40 20.02
C MET A 64 -8.45 1.24 19.76
N MET A 65 -8.79 0.40 18.81
CA MET A 65 -7.92 -0.68 18.31
C MET A 65 -7.70 -0.51 16.82
N SER A 66 -6.45 -0.59 16.40
CA SER A 66 -6.07 -0.61 14.99
C SER A 66 -5.48 -1.97 14.64
N ALA A 67 -5.97 -2.58 13.57
CA ALA A 67 -5.46 -3.82 12.99
C ALA A 67 -5.02 -3.57 11.55
N ASP A 68 -3.72 -3.63 11.31
CA ASP A 68 -3.10 -3.34 10.01
C ASP A 68 -2.45 -4.60 9.43
N TYR A 69 -2.63 -4.81 8.12
CA TYR A 69 -1.93 -5.86 7.40
C TYR A 69 -0.45 -5.52 7.23
N SER A 70 0.40 -6.27 7.87
CA SER A 70 1.84 -6.09 7.76
C SER A 70 2.35 -6.36 6.34
N GLN A 71 2.85 -5.33 5.65
CA GLN A 71 3.51 -5.43 4.34
C GLN A 71 2.67 -6.12 3.27
N ILE A 72 1.36 -5.89 3.26
CA ILE A 72 0.42 -6.65 2.41
C ILE A 72 0.79 -6.59 0.93
N GLU A 73 1.21 -5.44 0.42
CA GLU A 73 1.55 -5.28 -0.99
C GLU A 73 2.80 -6.09 -1.39
N LEU A 74 3.81 -6.17 -0.52
CA LEU A 74 4.97 -7.03 -0.76
C LEU A 74 4.60 -8.52 -0.69
N ARG A 75 3.70 -8.91 0.20
CA ARG A 75 3.18 -10.28 0.29
C ARG A 75 2.37 -10.66 -0.96
N ILE A 76 1.54 -9.74 -1.44
CA ILE A 76 0.81 -9.91 -2.70
C ILE A 76 1.79 -9.99 -3.87
N MET A 77 2.81 -9.12 -3.92
CA MET A 77 3.84 -9.19 -4.95
C MET A 77 4.56 -10.54 -4.94
N ALA A 78 4.94 -11.06 -3.78
CA ALA A 78 5.53 -12.40 -3.66
C ALA A 78 4.61 -13.47 -4.24
N HIS A 79 3.31 -13.39 -3.94
CA HIS A 79 2.30 -14.34 -4.41
C HIS A 79 2.09 -14.26 -5.93
N ILE A 80 1.86 -13.07 -6.50
CA ILE A 80 1.54 -12.92 -7.94
C ILE A 80 2.78 -13.09 -8.84
N SER A 81 3.98 -12.75 -8.34
CA SER A 81 5.23 -12.96 -9.07
C SER A 81 5.77 -14.38 -8.96
N GLN A 82 5.36 -15.14 -7.92
CA GLN A 82 5.92 -16.44 -7.55
C GLN A 82 7.44 -16.37 -7.39
N ASP A 83 7.97 -15.23 -6.94
CA ASP A 83 9.39 -15.06 -6.71
C ASP A 83 9.84 -15.90 -5.51
N ALA A 84 10.75 -16.84 -5.76
CA ALA A 84 11.22 -17.78 -4.75
C ALA A 84 11.93 -17.09 -3.57
N GLY A 85 12.66 -15.99 -3.85
CA GLY A 85 13.36 -15.22 -2.82
C GLY A 85 12.41 -14.49 -1.89
N LEU A 86 11.38 -13.83 -2.46
CA LEU A 86 10.35 -13.16 -1.66
C LEU A 86 9.49 -14.14 -0.87
N LEU A 87 9.05 -15.23 -1.52
CA LEU A 87 8.24 -16.26 -0.85
C LEU A 87 8.99 -16.87 0.32
N LYS A 88 10.28 -17.21 0.12
CA LYS A 88 11.12 -17.75 1.18
C LYS A 88 11.30 -16.74 2.33
N ALA A 89 11.60 -15.49 2.04
CA ALA A 89 11.76 -14.46 3.07
C ALA A 89 10.52 -14.33 3.96
N PHE A 90 9.33 -14.34 3.36
CA PHE A 90 8.09 -14.32 4.14
C PHE A 90 7.80 -15.62 4.90
N ALA A 91 8.12 -16.78 4.34
CA ALA A 91 7.95 -18.07 5.01
C ALA A 91 8.85 -18.20 6.23
N ASP A 92 10.07 -17.70 6.14
CA ASP A 92 11.06 -17.72 7.21
C ASP A 92 10.86 -16.59 8.24
N GLY A 93 9.88 -15.70 8.03
CA GLY A 93 9.64 -14.54 8.89
C GLY A 93 10.75 -13.48 8.83
N GLU A 94 11.53 -13.46 7.75
CA GLU A 94 12.60 -12.48 7.55
C GLU A 94 12.04 -11.07 7.33
N ASP A 95 12.78 -10.08 7.79
CA ASP A 95 12.53 -8.68 7.43
C ASP A 95 12.97 -8.43 5.98
N VAL A 96 12.03 -8.45 5.04
CA VAL A 96 12.28 -8.25 3.60
C VAL A 96 13.07 -6.98 3.31
N HIS A 97 12.87 -5.91 4.09
CA HIS A 97 13.64 -4.68 3.91
C HIS A 97 15.09 -4.84 4.36
N ARG A 98 15.34 -5.62 5.43
CA ARG A 98 16.72 -5.94 5.84
C ARG A 98 17.39 -6.87 4.83
N ALA A 99 16.69 -7.88 4.32
CA ALA A 99 17.21 -8.78 3.30
C ALA A 99 17.58 -8.00 2.03
N THR A 100 16.70 -7.10 1.56
CA THR A 100 17.00 -6.22 0.41
C THR A 100 18.18 -5.30 0.71
N ALA A 101 18.27 -4.72 1.91
CA ALA A 101 19.39 -3.86 2.28
C ALA A 101 20.72 -4.63 2.25
N SER A 102 20.75 -5.82 2.83
CA SER A 102 21.93 -6.70 2.81
C SER A 102 22.44 -6.91 1.37
N GLU A 103 21.55 -7.25 0.46
CA GLU A 103 21.87 -7.50 -0.94
C GLU A 103 22.32 -6.23 -1.68
N VAL A 104 21.56 -5.14 -1.55
CA VAL A 104 21.81 -3.90 -2.28
C VAL A 104 23.09 -3.20 -1.81
N PHE A 105 23.36 -3.22 -0.50
CA PHE A 105 24.56 -2.59 0.07
C PHE A 105 25.76 -3.55 0.21
N GLY A 106 25.55 -4.85 -0.01
CA GLY A 106 26.61 -5.86 0.10
C GLY A 106 27.14 -6.05 1.52
N VAL A 107 26.27 -5.93 2.52
CA VAL A 107 26.60 -6.12 3.95
C VAL A 107 25.85 -7.32 4.53
N PRO A 108 26.40 -8.01 5.53
CA PRO A 108 25.68 -9.08 6.22
C PRO A 108 24.35 -8.57 6.80
N ILE A 109 23.30 -9.40 6.77
CA ILE A 109 21.97 -9.01 7.23
C ILE A 109 21.94 -8.52 8.69
N ALA A 110 22.82 -9.08 9.53
CA ALA A 110 22.96 -8.69 10.93
C ALA A 110 23.57 -7.28 11.10
N GLU A 111 24.35 -6.83 10.12
CA GLU A 111 25.04 -5.53 10.13
C GLU A 111 24.24 -4.42 9.45
N VAL A 112 23.08 -4.74 8.87
CA VAL A 112 22.18 -3.75 8.25
C VAL A 112 21.72 -2.75 9.32
N ASN A 113 22.08 -1.48 9.14
CA ASN A 113 21.64 -0.41 10.02
C ASN A 113 20.26 0.13 9.65
N SER A 114 19.72 1.00 10.50
CA SER A 114 18.37 1.57 10.33
C SER A 114 18.22 2.43 9.08
N GLU A 115 19.29 3.12 8.66
CA GLU A 115 19.29 3.95 7.47
C GLU A 115 19.27 3.09 6.20
N GLN A 116 20.13 2.08 6.12
CA GLN A 116 20.13 1.13 5.01
C GLN A 116 18.79 0.42 4.87
N ARG A 117 18.17 0.02 5.99
CA ARG A 117 16.83 -0.56 6.01
C ARG A 117 15.78 0.43 5.49
N ARG A 118 15.88 1.71 5.86
CA ARG A 118 15.00 2.77 5.36
C ARG A 118 15.15 2.97 3.85
N TYR A 119 16.38 2.98 3.34
CA TYR A 119 16.65 3.01 1.90
C TYR A 119 16.05 1.80 1.19
N ALA A 120 16.28 0.60 1.71
CA ALA A 120 15.72 -0.62 1.15
C ALA A 120 14.18 -0.62 1.13
N LYS A 121 13.53 -0.01 2.12
CA LYS A 121 12.08 0.19 2.10
C LYS A 121 11.64 1.06 0.91
N VAL A 122 12.36 2.15 0.63
CA VAL A 122 12.10 3.01 -0.54
C VAL A 122 12.35 2.26 -1.84
N ILE A 123 13.42 1.46 -1.91
CA ILE A 123 13.76 0.63 -3.08
C ILE A 123 12.65 -0.41 -3.31
N ASN A 124 12.30 -1.20 -2.31
CA ASN A 124 11.27 -2.23 -2.42
C ASN A 124 9.95 -1.66 -2.96
N PHE A 125 9.40 -0.65 -2.29
CA PHE A 125 8.14 -0.05 -2.71
C PHE A 125 8.27 0.70 -4.04
N GLY A 126 9.37 1.43 -4.23
CA GLY A 126 9.61 2.14 -5.49
C GLY A 126 9.63 1.19 -6.69
N LEU A 127 10.37 0.09 -6.59
CA LEU A 127 10.55 -0.83 -7.72
C LEU A 127 9.30 -1.66 -8.00
N ILE A 128 8.60 -2.17 -6.98
CA ILE A 128 7.34 -2.88 -7.21
C ILE A 128 6.27 -1.98 -7.84
N TYR A 129 6.38 -0.65 -7.66
CA TYR A 129 5.52 0.33 -8.32
C TYR A 129 6.06 0.84 -9.67
N GLY A 130 7.14 0.22 -10.19
CA GLY A 130 7.71 0.57 -11.48
C GLY A 130 8.47 1.91 -11.50
N MET A 131 9.07 2.30 -10.39
CA MET A 131 9.89 3.51 -10.30
C MET A 131 11.14 3.36 -11.19
N SER A 132 11.45 4.40 -11.96
CA SER A 132 12.66 4.45 -12.78
C SER A 132 13.91 4.81 -11.95
N ALA A 133 15.10 4.59 -12.52
CA ALA A 133 16.37 5.00 -11.90
C ALA A 133 16.41 6.50 -11.59
N PHE A 134 15.81 7.34 -12.43
CA PHE A 134 15.69 8.77 -12.17
C PHE A 134 14.83 9.05 -10.93
N GLY A 135 13.67 8.41 -10.83
CA GLY A 135 12.79 8.56 -9.67
C GLY A 135 13.42 8.03 -8.39
N LEU A 136 14.13 6.89 -8.46
CA LEU A 136 14.82 6.32 -7.31
C LEU A 136 15.97 7.22 -6.85
N ALA A 137 16.78 7.73 -7.77
CA ALA A 137 17.86 8.66 -7.49
C ALA A 137 17.37 9.92 -6.77
N ALA A 138 16.29 10.52 -7.26
CA ALA A 138 15.67 11.69 -6.64
C ALA A 138 15.14 11.42 -5.23
N ASN A 139 14.53 10.25 -5.01
CA ASN A 139 14.00 9.87 -3.69
C ASN A 139 15.09 9.57 -2.66
N LEU A 140 16.21 9.01 -3.09
CA LEU A 140 17.31 8.63 -2.21
C LEU A 140 18.39 9.71 -2.09
N GLY A 141 18.35 10.74 -2.93
CA GLY A 141 19.40 11.76 -2.98
C GLY A 141 20.75 11.24 -3.46
N ILE A 142 20.75 10.29 -4.42
CA ILE A 142 21.95 9.64 -4.95
C ILE A 142 22.08 9.87 -6.46
N GLU A 143 23.27 9.59 -7.00
CA GLU A 143 23.52 9.62 -8.44
C GLU A 143 22.68 8.56 -9.19
N ARG A 144 22.24 8.90 -10.41
CA ARG A 144 21.42 8.00 -11.26
C ARG A 144 22.08 6.66 -11.53
N GLY A 145 23.42 6.65 -11.72
CA GLY A 145 24.17 5.41 -11.94
C GLY A 145 24.13 4.48 -10.73
N ALA A 146 24.24 5.03 -9.52
CA ALA A 146 24.09 4.27 -8.29
C ALA A 146 22.67 3.72 -8.12
N ALA A 147 21.66 4.53 -8.44
CA ALA A 147 20.27 4.08 -8.43
C ALA A 147 20.01 2.93 -9.42
N GLN A 148 20.60 2.99 -10.62
CA GLN A 148 20.51 1.91 -11.60
C GLN A 148 21.17 0.63 -11.07
N ALA A 149 22.35 0.73 -10.46
CA ALA A 149 23.02 -0.43 -9.86
C ALA A 149 22.18 -1.09 -8.73
N TYR A 150 21.43 -0.29 -7.96
CA TYR A 150 20.50 -0.82 -6.96
C TYR A 150 19.32 -1.56 -7.59
N ILE A 151 18.77 -1.02 -8.69
CA ILE A 151 17.71 -1.67 -9.48
C ILE A 151 18.18 -3.02 -10.03
N ASP A 152 19.36 -3.04 -10.61
CA ASP A 152 19.93 -4.25 -11.21
C ASP A 152 20.16 -5.35 -10.15
N ARG A 153 20.69 -5.01 -8.98
CA ARG A 153 20.84 -5.93 -7.85
C ARG A 153 19.50 -6.42 -7.31
N TYR A 154 18.52 -5.54 -7.21
CA TYR A 154 17.17 -5.89 -6.76
C TYR A 154 16.53 -6.95 -7.66
N PHE A 155 16.54 -6.72 -8.98
CA PHE A 155 15.95 -7.67 -9.93
C PHE A 155 16.81 -8.93 -10.14
N ALA A 156 18.11 -8.87 -9.90
CA ALA A 156 18.93 -10.07 -9.81
C ALA A 156 18.56 -10.93 -8.60
N ARG A 157 18.24 -10.30 -7.47
CA ARG A 157 17.74 -10.99 -6.26
C ARG A 157 16.33 -11.52 -6.41
N TYR A 158 15.46 -10.76 -7.08
CA TYR A 158 14.05 -11.06 -7.24
C TYR A 158 13.66 -11.15 -8.74
N PRO A 159 14.18 -12.15 -9.46
CA PRO A 159 13.95 -12.28 -10.90
C PRO A 159 12.48 -12.57 -11.25
N GLY A 160 11.75 -13.22 -10.35
CA GLY A 160 10.32 -13.47 -10.50
C GLY A 160 9.50 -12.18 -10.53
N VAL A 161 9.91 -11.16 -9.79
CA VAL A 161 9.28 -9.83 -9.82
C VAL A 161 9.49 -9.16 -11.18
N ALA A 162 10.72 -9.20 -11.73
CA ALA A 162 11.00 -8.67 -13.07
C ALA A 162 10.16 -9.39 -14.14
N ALA A 163 10.13 -10.72 -14.11
CA ALA A 163 9.35 -11.53 -15.04
C ALA A 163 7.83 -11.24 -14.93
N TYR A 164 7.32 -11.06 -13.72
CA TYR A 164 5.94 -10.64 -13.50
C TYR A 164 5.64 -9.30 -14.17
N MET A 165 6.49 -8.30 -13.99
CA MET A 165 6.29 -6.97 -14.57
C MET A 165 6.23 -7.00 -16.09
N GLU A 166 7.16 -7.72 -16.73
CA GLU A 166 7.17 -7.83 -18.19
C GLU A 166 5.95 -8.58 -18.72
N ARG A 167 5.61 -9.70 -18.10
CA ARG A 167 4.41 -10.49 -18.45
C ARG A 167 3.14 -9.65 -18.31
N THR A 168 3.02 -8.89 -17.23
CA THR A 168 1.84 -8.06 -16.95
C THR A 168 1.70 -6.90 -17.94
N ARG A 169 2.81 -6.25 -18.34
CA ARG A 169 2.80 -5.23 -19.39
C ARG A 169 2.37 -5.82 -20.73
N ALA A 170 2.92 -6.96 -21.12
CA ALA A 170 2.55 -7.63 -22.37
C ALA A 170 1.06 -7.99 -22.39
N GLN A 171 0.57 -8.60 -21.34
CA GLN A 171 -0.84 -8.96 -21.17
C GLN A 171 -1.75 -7.73 -21.21
N ALA A 172 -1.38 -6.65 -20.51
CA ALA A 172 -2.16 -5.40 -20.54
C ALA A 172 -2.26 -4.79 -21.92
N ARG A 173 -1.16 -4.81 -22.73
CA ARG A 173 -1.18 -4.33 -24.11
C ARG A 173 -2.07 -5.17 -25.02
N GLU A 174 -2.11 -6.49 -24.80
CA GLU A 174 -2.91 -7.41 -25.60
C GLU A 174 -4.40 -7.30 -25.32
N GLN A 175 -4.81 -7.27 -24.05
CA GLN A 175 -6.23 -7.36 -23.64
C GLN A 175 -6.83 -6.05 -23.16
N GLY A 176 -6.03 -4.99 -22.94
CA GLY A 176 -6.52 -3.68 -22.49
C GLY A 176 -6.89 -3.59 -21.01
N TYR A 177 -6.65 -4.63 -20.24
CA TYR A 177 -6.91 -4.67 -18.79
C TYR A 177 -5.92 -5.57 -18.05
N VAL A 178 -5.92 -5.46 -16.74
CA VAL A 178 -5.28 -6.40 -15.80
C VAL A 178 -6.29 -6.85 -14.75
N GLU A 179 -6.00 -7.91 -14.03
CA GLU A 179 -6.91 -8.49 -13.04
C GLU A 179 -6.27 -8.59 -11.66
N THR A 180 -7.08 -8.47 -10.61
CA THR A 180 -6.70 -8.83 -9.26
C THR A 180 -6.66 -10.36 -9.12
N VAL A 181 -6.10 -10.87 -8.00
CA VAL A 181 -6.13 -12.31 -7.67
C VAL A 181 -7.58 -12.85 -7.59
N PHE A 182 -8.54 -11.97 -7.30
CA PHE A 182 -9.97 -12.32 -7.23
C PHE A 182 -10.71 -12.14 -8.57
N GLY A 183 -10.00 -11.86 -9.67
CA GLY A 183 -10.56 -11.74 -11.02
C GLY A 183 -11.27 -10.42 -11.31
N ARG A 184 -11.15 -9.42 -10.44
CA ARG A 184 -11.68 -8.08 -10.72
C ARG A 184 -10.79 -7.37 -11.74
N ARG A 185 -11.41 -6.91 -12.84
CA ARG A 185 -10.72 -6.26 -13.96
C ARG A 185 -10.49 -4.78 -13.71
N LEU A 186 -9.31 -4.32 -14.11
CA LEU A 186 -8.93 -2.92 -14.12
C LEU A 186 -8.56 -2.55 -15.55
N TRP A 187 -9.41 -1.73 -16.18
CA TRP A 187 -9.27 -1.32 -17.57
C TRP A 187 -8.22 -0.24 -17.73
N LEU A 188 -7.42 -0.35 -18.80
CA LEU A 188 -6.28 0.52 -19.09
C LEU A 188 -6.42 1.13 -20.50
N PRO A 189 -7.36 2.05 -20.72
CA PRO A 189 -7.66 2.58 -22.06
C PRO A 189 -6.45 3.25 -22.73
N GLU A 190 -5.53 3.80 -21.95
CA GLU A 190 -4.33 4.48 -22.46
C GLU A 190 -3.12 3.55 -22.70
N ILE A 191 -3.26 2.22 -22.53
CA ILE A 191 -2.15 1.28 -22.69
C ILE A 191 -1.58 1.24 -24.10
N GLY A 192 -2.41 1.47 -25.10
CA GLY A 192 -2.04 1.58 -26.52
C GLY A 192 -1.87 3.01 -27.03
N SER A 193 -1.84 4.03 -26.17
CA SER A 193 -1.76 5.42 -26.56
C SER A 193 -0.50 5.73 -27.37
N SER A 194 -0.64 6.51 -28.44
CA SER A 194 0.49 7.07 -29.20
C SER A 194 1.30 8.08 -28.39
N ASN A 195 0.66 8.72 -27.39
CA ASN A 195 1.35 9.60 -26.46
C ASN A 195 2.18 8.78 -25.47
N MET A 196 3.51 8.95 -25.54
CA MET A 196 4.48 8.20 -24.72
C MET A 196 4.21 8.36 -23.22
N GLY A 197 3.90 9.57 -22.74
CA GLY A 197 3.65 9.83 -21.33
C GLY A 197 2.40 9.10 -20.81
N ARG A 198 1.30 9.13 -21.58
CA ARG A 198 0.07 8.42 -21.23
C ARG A 198 0.28 6.91 -21.24
N ARG A 199 0.97 6.39 -22.24
CA ARG A 199 1.30 4.97 -22.32
C ARG A 199 2.17 4.51 -21.14
N GLN A 200 3.21 5.25 -20.79
CA GLN A 200 4.07 4.92 -19.63
C GLN A 200 3.29 4.97 -18.30
N MET A 201 2.35 5.91 -18.17
CA MET A 201 1.47 5.97 -17.00
C MET A 201 0.56 4.74 -16.93
N ALA A 202 -0.02 4.32 -18.06
CA ALA A 202 -0.84 3.12 -18.15
C ALA A 202 -0.02 1.84 -17.87
N GLU A 203 1.22 1.75 -18.34
CA GLU A 203 2.12 0.63 -18.04
C GLU A 203 2.47 0.53 -16.55
N ARG A 204 2.66 1.66 -15.86
CA ARG A 204 2.81 1.67 -14.39
C ARG A 204 1.52 1.24 -13.71
N ALA A 205 0.38 1.73 -14.17
CA ALA A 205 -0.91 1.33 -13.64
C ALA A 205 -1.14 -0.18 -13.82
N ALA A 206 -0.73 -0.76 -14.96
CA ALA A 206 -0.80 -2.19 -15.22
C ALA A 206 -0.05 -3.03 -14.17
N ILE A 207 1.14 -2.59 -13.75
CA ILE A 207 1.94 -3.29 -12.73
C ILE A 207 1.31 -3.15 -11.35
N ASN A 208 0.85 -1.94 -11.01
CA ASN A 208 0.38 -1.60 -9.67
C ASN A 208 -1.03 -2.08 -9.38
N ALA A 209 -1.90 -2.04 -10.38
CA ALA A 209 -3.32 -2.28 -10.22
C ALA A 209 -3.66 -3.69 -9.72
N PRO A 210 -3.03 -4.79 -10.18
CA PRO A 210 -3.29 -6.12 -9.64
C PRO A 210 -2.92 -6.22 -8.15
N MET A 211 -1.81 -5.62 -7.75
CA MET A 211 -1.33 -5.65 -6.37
C MET A 211 -2.21 -4.80 -5.45
N GLN A 212 -2.39 -3.52 -5.78
CA GLN A 212 -3.23 -2.61 -4.99
C GLN A 212 -4.70 -3.02 -5.01
N GLY A 213 -5.19 -3.51 -6.14
CA GLY A 213 -6.54 -4.01 -6.27
C GLY A 213 -6.78 -5.26 -5.44
N THR A 214 -5.84 -6.20 -5.41
CA THR A 214 -5.92 -7.38 -4.55
C THR A 214 -5.90 -7.00 -3.07
N ALA A 215 -5.07 -6.03 -2.66
CA ALA A 215 -5.09 -5.50 -1.30
C ALA A 215 -6.46 -4.90 -0.95
N ALA A 216 -7.05 -4.13 -1.88
CA ALA A 216 -8.39 -3.57 -1.70
C ALA A 216 -9.47 -4.64 -1.59
N ASP A 217 -9.37 -5.72 -2.36
CA ASP A 217 -10.30 -6.84 -2.28
C ASP A 217 -10.16 -7.57 -0.93
N LEU A 218 -8.93 -7.84 -0.50
CA LEU A 218 -8.65 -8.49 0.79
C LEU A 218 -9.19 -7.70 1.98
N ILE A 219 -8.95 -6.38 2.03
CA ILE A 219 -9.41 -5.57 3.16
C ILE A 219 -10.94 -5.50 3.21
N LYS A 220 -11.62 -5.47 2.07
CA LYS A 220 -13.09 -5.51 2.01
C LYS A 220 -13.66 -6.84 2.50
N LEU A 221 -13.05 -7.96 2.12
CA LEU A 221 -13.42 -9.27 2.66
C LEU A 221 -13.21 -9.32 4.17
N ALA A 222 -12.05 -8.85 4.64
CA ALA A 222 -11.77 -8.76 6.07
C ALA A 222 -12.79 -7.89 6.83
N MET A 223 -13.23 -6.76 6.25
CA MET A 223 -14.28 -5.92 6.84
C MET A 223 -15.58 -6.69 7.03
N ILE A 224 -16.01 -7.43 6.01
CA ILE A 224 -17.24 -8.24 6.04
C ILE A 224 -17.13 -9.33 7.11
N ASP A 225 -16.03 -10.06 7.11
CA ASP A 225 -15.80 -11.17 8.04
C ASP A 225 -15.68 -10.69 9.50
N VAL A 226 -14.92 -9.63 9.74
CA VAL A 226 -14.79 -9.02 11.08
C VAL A 226 -16.14 -8.51 11.57
N HIS A 227 -16.89 -7.79 10.74
CA HIS A 227 -18.21 -7.30 11.11
C HIS A 227 -19.16 -8.45 11.46
N ALA A 228 -19.21 -9.50 10.64
CA ALA A 228 -20.03 -10.68 10.89
C ALA A 228 -19.60 -11.42 12.17
N TRP A 229 -18.29 -11.54 12.41
CA TRP A 229 -17.74 -12.15 13.62
C TRP A 229 -18.12 -11.37 14.89
N LEU A 230 -17.93 -10.05 14.90
CA LEU A 230 -18.30 -9.20 16.03
C LEU A 230 -19.77 -9.37 16.43
N ARG A 231 -20.67 -9.46 15.43
CA ARG A 231 -22.10 -9.66 15.65
C ARG A 231 -22.41 -11.06 16.15
N ARG A 232 -21.81 -12.10 15.55
CA ARG A 232 -22.06 -13.50 15.92
C ARG A 232 -21.63 -13.79 17.35
N GLU A 233 -20.48 -13.26 17.76
CA GLU A 233 -19.94 -13.46 19.12
C GLU A 233 -20.52 -12.45 20.13
N ASN A 234 -21.41 -11.56 19.69
CA ASN A 234 -22.00 -10.48 20.51
C ASN A 234 -20.95 -9.67 21.27
N LEU A 235 -19.85 -9.35 20.59
CA LEU A 235 -18.77 -8.53 21.15
C LEU A 235 -19.20 -7.06 21.20
N GLY A 236 -18.85 -6.37 22.27
CA GLY A 236 -19.15 -4.93 22.46
C GLY A 236 -18.32 -4.00 21.57
N ALA A 237 -17.58 -4.54 20.60
CA ALA A 237 -16.74 -3.77 19.71
C ALA A 237 -17.43 -3.43 18.39
N ARG A 238 -17.03 -2.33 17.79
CA ARG A 238 -17.55 -1.84 16.49
C ARG A 238 -16.41 -1.51 15.53
N LEU A 239 -16.55 -1.93 14.28
CA LEU A 239 -15.70 -1.45 13.19
C LEU A 239 -16.13 -0.02 12.83
N VAL A 240 -15.27 0.95 13.05
CA VAL A 240 -15.61 2.38 12.90
C VAL A 240 -14.94 3.03 11.68
N MET A 241 -13.80 2.51 11.22
CA MET A 241 -13.08 3.10 10.11
C MET A 241 -12.24 2.06 9.35
N GLN A 242 -12.05 2.30 8.05
CA GLN A 242 -11.08 1.62 7.21
C GLN A 242 -10.10 2.66 6.68
N VAL A 243 -8.80 2.45 6.86
CA VAL A 243 -7.72 3.35 6.44
C VAL A 243 -6.65 2.55 5.70
N HIS A 244 -6.53 2.72 4.38
CA HIS A 244 -5.59 1.97 3.54
C HIS A 244 -5.71 0.45 3.72
N ASP A 245 -4.80 -0.17 4.46
CA ASP A 245 -4.74 -1.61 4.73
C ASP A 245 -5.06 -1.92 6.22
N GLU A 246 -5.70 -0.99 6.92
CA GLU A 246 -5.98 -0.97 8.35
C GLU A 246 -7.48 -0.95 8.62
N LEU A 247 -7.91 -1.71 9.62
CA LEU A 247 -9.24 -1.64 10.22
C LEU A 247 -9.15 -1.00 11.60
N VAL A 248 -10.00 -0.01 11.85
CA VAL A 248 -10.07 0.67 13.14
C VAL A 248 -11.37 0.30 13.82
N LEU A 249 -11.27 -0.16 15.07
CA LEU A 249 -12.37 -0.60 15.91
C LEU A 249 -12.39 0.21 17.22
N GLU A 250 -13.53 0.26 17.85
CA GLU A 250 -13.71 0.73 19.22
C GLU A 250 -14.51 -0.26 20.05
#